data_995d318a87643af75457739100080fec
#
_entry.id   995d318a87643af75457739100080fec
#
_cell.length_a   1.000
_cell.length_b   1.000
_cell.length_c   1.000
_cell.angle_alpha   90.00
_cell.angle_beta   90.00
_cell.angle_gamma   90.00
#
_symmetry.space_group_name_H-M   'P 1'
#
loop_
_entity.id
_entity.type
_entity.pdbx_description
1 polymer ?
#
loop_
_entity_poly.entity_id
_entity_poly.type
_entity_poly.pdbx_seq_one_letter_code
_entity_poly.pdbx_strand_id
1 'polypeptide(L)'
;MAIEKRKFGNTGHLSSSVIFGAAALWNETQSTSDKILDLLLEYDINHIDVAQIYGDAELRIGPWMKNHRKNFFLATKTYERSYNEAKESILRSLERLKTDHIDLMQLHGLTNPIEWDQAMGEDGALEALKDARSEGLIKYIGVTGHGWTVAAMHQKSIEQYSFDSILLPWNWFMSKHRNYPRDFQNVLKLCKNKNIAVQTIKAVAKGPYAAGMEKKHAPWYQPLDDQYSIQKSVDWVLNHKDIFLNSLGDVNILPLVLEAASNLGSPPSDEEMNELENKMGLASIFGV
;
A
#
# COMPACT_ATOMS: atom_id res chain seq x y z
N MET A 1 6.82 21.05 1.14
CA MET A 1 6.28 20.97 2.53
C MET A 1 6.42 19.52 2.98
N ALA A 2 7.03 19.26 4.15
CA ALA A 2 7.35 17.88 4.55
C ALA A 2 6.12 17.18 5.15
N ILE A 3 5.82 15.98 4.69
CA ILE A 3 4.78 15.11 5.25
C ILE A 3 5.29 14.47 6.54
N GLU A 4 4.41 14.40 7.57
CA GLU A 4 4.72 13.79 8.87
C GLU A 4 5.36 12.41 8.71
N LYS A 5 6.41 12.12 9.48
CA LYS A 5 7.06 10.81 9.52
C LYS A 5 6.70 10.06 10.81
N ARG A 6 6.48 8.76 10.69
CA ARG A 6 6.10 7.85 11.78
C ARG A 6 6.98 6.61 11.79
N LYS A 7 7.15 5.99 12.96
CA LYS A 7 7.87 4.71 13.07
C LYS A 7 7.12 3.62 12.29
N PHE A 8 7.82 2.97 11.38
CA PHE A 8 7.26 1.87 10.57
C PHE A 8 7.46 0.53 11.30
N GLY A 9 6.60 0.25 12.26
CA GLY A 9 6.69 -0.97 13.08
C GLY A 9 8.05 -1.11 13.77
N ASN A 10 8.57 -2.33 13.80
CA ASN A 10 9.89 -2.68 14.37
C ASN A 10 11.06 -2.50 13.38
N THR A 11 10.84 -1.92 12.20
CA THR A 11 11.88 -1.83 11.16
C THR A 11 12.97 -0.80 11.46
N GLY A 12 12.78 0.06 12.44
CA GLY A 12 13.66 1.19 12.71
C GLY A 12 13.53 2.34 11.70
N HIS A 13 12.72 2.18 10.62
CA HIS A 13 12.50 3.21 9.62
C HIS A 13 11.47 4.24 10.10
N LEU A 14 11.79 5.54 9.91
CA LEU A 14 10.85 6.64 10.04
C LEU A 14 10.23 6.91 8.66
N SER A 15 9.10 6.29 8.37
CA SER A 15 8.40 6.45 7.09
C SER A 15 7.54 7.70 7.07
N SER A 16 7.51 8.39 5.93
CA SER A 16 6.44 9.36 5.64
C SER A 16 5.08 8.69 5.85
N SER A 17 4.12 9.41 6.44
CA SER A 17 2.77 8.88 6.72
C SER A 17 1.99 8.56 5.45
N VAL A 18 2.38 9.17 4.32
CA VAL A 18 2.01 8.74 2.96
C VAL A 18 3.16 7.93 2.38
N ILE A 19 2.84 6.75 1.87
CA ILE A 19 3.73 5.86 1.13
C ILE A 19 3.39 5.98 -0.35
N PHE A 20 4.39 6.10 -1.21
CA PHE A 20 4.14 6.17 -2.64
C PHE A 20 3.70 4.81 -3.20
N GLY A 21 2.43 4.70 -3.58
CA GLY A 21 1.87 3.53 -4.26
C GLY A 21 2.25 3.52 -5.73
N ALA A 22 3.34 2.85 -6.07
CA ALA A 22 3.94 2.90 -7.40
C ALA A 22 3.16 2.18 -8.50
N ALA A 23 1.96 1.64 -8.23
CA ALA A 23 1.01 1.27 -9.27
C ALA A 23 0.70 2.46 -10.20
N ALA A 24 0.91 3.69 -9.75
CA ALA A 24 0.82 4.91 -10.56
C ALA A 24 1.77 4.91 -11.77
N LEU A 25 2.86 4.15 -11.72
CA LEU A 25 3.86 4.07 -12.79
C LEU A 25 3.62 2.91 -13.77
N TRP A 26 2.49 2.21 -13.68
CA TRP A 26 2.21 0.97 -14.44
C TRP A 26 2.57 1.04 -15.91
N ASN A 27 2.08 2.06 -16.62
CA ASN A 27 2.31 2.27 -18.06
C ASN A 27 2.97 3.62 -18.36
N GLU A 28 3.58 4.25 -17.36
CA GLU A 28 4.15 5.57 -17.53
C GLU A 28 5.49 5.55 -18.28
N THR A 29 5.79 6.66 -18.95
CA THR A 29 7.12 6.87 -19.53
C THR A 29 8.16 7.14 -18.46
N GLN A 30 9.45 6.92 -18.75
CA GLN A 30 10.51 7.29 -17.81
C GLN A 30 10.48 8.79 -17.48
N SER A 31 10.23 9.64 -18.47
CA SER A 31 10.16 11.10 -18.28
C SER A 31 9.02 11.51 -17.33
N THR A 32 7.84 10.87 -17.43
CA THR A 32 6.75 11.09 -16.46
C THR A 32 7.15 10.58 -15.08
N SER A 33 7.75 9.41 -15.01
CA SER A 33 8.20 8.81 -13.75
C SER A 33 9.24 9.67 -13.04
N ASP A 34 10.18 10.28 -13.79
CA ASP A 34 11.21 11.15 -13.21
C ASP A 34 10.60 12.43 -12.60
N LYS A 35 9.54 12.98 -13.20
CA LYS A 35 8.77 14.09 -12.59
C LYS A 35 8.07 13.67 -11.29
N ILE A 36 7.61 12.42 -11.22
CA ILE A 36 7.07 11.88 -9.97
C ILE A 36 8.18 11.74 -8.91
N LEU A 37 9.40 11.30 -9.28
CA LEU A 37 10.51 11.28 -8.35
C LEU A 37 10.80 12.67 -7.77
N ASP A 38 10.86 13.70 -8.62
CA ASP A 38 11.06 15.07 -8.16
C ASP A 38 9.99 15.49 -7.16
N LEU A 39 8.72 15.16 -7.44
CA LEU A 39 7.59 15.43 -6.54
C LEU A 39 7.73 14.68 -5.21
N LEU A 40 8.13 13.40 -5.22
CA LEU A 40 8.35 12.63 -4.00
C LEU A 40 9.45 13.25 -3.12
N LEU A 41 10.53 13.72 -3.73
CA LEU A 41 11.62 14.39 -3.03
C LEU A 41 11.18 15.76 -2.46
N GLU A 42 10.38 16.53 -3.20
CA GLU A 42 9.81 17.80 -2.74
C GLU A 42 8.96 17.66 -1.48
N TYR A 43 8.11 16.61 -1.42
CA TYR A 43 7.26 16.32 -0.27
C TYR A 43 7.94 15.48 0.83
N ASP A 44 9.24 15.19 0.68
CA ASP A 44 10.03 14.35 1.61
C ASP A 44 9.42 12.95 1.82
N ILE A 45 8.84 12.38 0.75
CA ILE A 45 8.40 10.99 0.73
C ILE A 45 9.63 10.10 0.68
N ASN A 46 9.73 9.18 1.63
CA ASN A 46 10.88 8.30 1.77
C ASN A 46 10.53 6.81 1.78
N HIS A 47 9.32 6.45 1.33
CA HIS A 47 8.87 5.07 1.25
C HIS A 47 8.15 4.83 -0.08
N ILE A 48 8.64 3.86 -0.86
CA ILE A 48 8.08 3.43 -2.14
C ILE A 48 7.51 2.02 -1.96
N ASP A 49 6.26 1.81 -2.36
CA ASP A 49 5.59 0.52 -2.39
C ASP A 49 5.21 0.15 -3.83
N VAL A 50 6.02 -0.72 -4.45
CA VAL A 50 5.82 -1.22 -5.81
C VAL A 50 5.40 -2.70 -5.79
N ALA A 51 5.16 -3.31 -6.94
CA ALA A 51 4.97 -4.74 -7.10
C ALA A 51 5.39 -5.17 -8.51
N GLN A 52 5.85 -6.41 -8.64
CA GLN A 52 6.22 -7.03 -9.91
C GLN A 52 5.12 -6.99 -10.96
N ILE A 53 3.87 -7.15 -10.51
CA ILE A 53 2.70 -7.15 -11.38
C ILE A 53 2.21 -5.74 -11.76
N TYR A 54 2.90 -4.68 -11.34
CA TYR A 54 2.55 -3.29 -11.70
C TYR A 54 3.22 -2.87 -13.02
N GLY A 55 3.05 -3.66 -14.08
CA GLY A 55 3.58 -3.37 -15.41
C GLY A 55 5.07 -3.03 -15.39
N ASP A 56 5.43 -1.85 -15.86
CA ASP A 56 6.81 -1.36 -15.92
C ASP A 56 7.28 -0.63 -14.66
N ALA A 57 6.49 -0.54 -13.60
CA ALA A 57 6.78 0.32 -12.44
C ALA A 57 8.16 0.04 -11.82
N GLU A 58 8.57 -1.23 -11.62
CA GLU A 58 9.91 -1.56 -11.12
C GLU A 58 11.03 -1.09 -12.08
N LEU A 59 10.80 -1.18 -13.39
CA LEU A 59 11.76 -0.72 -14.42
C LEU A 59 11.86 0.81 -14.43
N ARG A 60 10.80 1.54 -14.09
CA ARG A 60 10.80 3.01 -13.97
C ARG A 60 11.53 3.48 -12.71
N ILE A 61 11.38 2.75 -11.60
CA ILE A 61 12.05 3.04 -10.33
C ILE A 61 13.54 2.68 -10.36
N GLY A 62 13.91 1.61 -11.08
CA GLY A 62 15.30 1.12 -11.11
C GLY A 62 16.36 2.19 -11.42
N PRO A 63 16.19 3.07 -12.42
CA PRO A 63 17.13 4.17 -12.69
C PRO A 63 17.33 5.12 -11.51
N TRP A 64 16.32 5.32 -10.65
CA TRP A 64 16.40 6.21 -9.48
C TRP A 64 17.33 5.66 -8.41
N MET A 65 17.42 4.34 -8.29
CA MET A 65 18.20 3.68 -7.23
C MET A 65 19.71 3.98 -7.33
N LYS A 66 20.21 4.28 -8.51
CA LYS A 66 21.61 4.67 -8.68
C LYS A 66 22.02 5.87 -7.81
N ASN A 67 21.13 6.86 -7.70
CA ASN A 67 21.43 8.12 -6.99
C ASN A 67 20.58 8.29 -5.71
N HIS A 68 19.43 7.62 -5.62
CA HIS A 68 18.42 7.87 -4.59
C HIS A 68 18.12 6.65 -3.70
N ARG A 69 18.86 5.53 -3.84
CA ARG A 69 18.59 4.32 -3.03
C ARG A 69 18.52 4.60 -1.52
N LYS A 70 19.38 5.48 -1.02
CA LYS A 70 19.46 5.85 0.40
C LYS A 70 18.31 6.75 0.86
N ASN A 71 17.59 7.36 -0.06
CA ASN A 71 16.47 8.25 0.25
C ASN A 71 15.18 7.47 0.51
N PHE A 72 15.11 6.21 0.05
CA PHE A 72 13.88 5.45 0.06
C PHE A 72 14.00 4.12 0.81
N PHE A 73 13.02 3.88 1.66
CA PHE A 73 12.66 2.53 2.08
C PHE A 73 11.88 1.90 0.92
N LEU A 74 12.47 0.87 0.31
CA LEU A 74 11.97 0.27 -0.93
C LEU A 74 11.24 -1.03 -0.64
N ALA A 75 9.92 -1.02 -0.86
CA ALA A 75 9.05 -2.17 -0.74
C ALA A 75 8.59 -2.67 -2.11
N THR A 76 8.60 -3.99 -2.31
CA THR A 76 7.97 -4.66 -3.44
C THR A 76 7.22 -5.91 -2.99
N LYS A 77 6.61 -6.64 -3.95
CA LYS A 77 5.71 -7.75 -3.64
C LYS A 77 5.90 -8.90 -4.62
N THR A 78 5.76 -10.14 -4.13
CA THR A 78 5.62 -11.33 -4.97
C THR A 78 4.18 -11.85 -4.94
N TYR A 79 3.66 -12.20 -6.10
CA TYR A 79 2.37 -12.87 -6.24
C TYR A 79 2.51 -14.40 -6.23
N GLU A 80 3.74 -14.88 -6.23
CA GLU A 80 4.04 -16.32 -6.25
C GLU A 80 3.72 -16.98 -4.91
N ARG A 81 3.39 -18.28 -4.94
CA ARG A 81 2.99 -19.04 -3.75
C ARG A 81 3.95 -20.17 -3.41
N SER A 82 4.69 -20.70 -4.38
CA SER A 82 5.71 -21.71 -4.15
C SER A 82 7.08 -21.10 -3.84
N TYR A 83 7.94 -21.86 -3.17
CA TYR A 83 9.30 -21.45 -2.82
C TYR A 83 10.13 -21.03 -4.03
N ASN A 84 10.19 -21.88 -5.06
CA ASN A 84 11.06 -21.65 -6.22
C ASN A 84 10.61 -20.39 -7.01
N GLU A 85 9.32 -20.27 -7.29
CA GLU A 85 8.78 -19.11 -8.02
C GLU A 85 8.96 -17.82 -7.23
N ALA A 86 8.75 -17.84 -5.90
CA ALA A 86 8.97 -16.69 -5.05
C ALA A 86 10.44 -16.27 -5.01
N LYS A 87 11.38 -17.23 -4.95
CA LYS A 87 12.82 -16.95 -5.01
C LYS A 87 13.22 -16.29 -6.34
N GLU A 88 12.75 -16.82 -7.46
CA GLU A 88 12.98 -16.21 -8.78
C GLU A 88 12.34 -14.82 -8.87
N SER A 89 11.17 -14.65 -8.29
CA SER A 89 10.47 -13.36 -8.21
C SER A 89 11.31 -12.30 -7.48
N ILE A 90 11.92 -12.64 -6.35
CA ILE A 90 12.82 -11.75 -5.61
C ILE A 90 14.00 -11.32 -6.48
N LEU A 91 14.66 -12.25 -7.13
CA LEU A 91 15.82 -11.96 -7.99
C LEU A 91 15.44 -11.06 -9.17
N ARG A 92 14.29 -11.30 -9.81
CA ARG A 92 13.77 -10.44 -10.89
C ARG A 92 13.49 -9.02 -10.38
N SER A 93 12.94 -8.87 -9.18
CA SER A 93 12.70 -7.53 -8.60
C SER A 93 13.99 -6.79 -8.31
N LEU A 94 15.02 -7.46 -7.77
CA LEU A 94 16.34 -6.87 -7.56
C LEU A 94 16.98 -6.36 -8.87
N GLU A 95 16.89 -7.17 -9.93
CA GLU A 95 17.38 -6.81 -11.26
C GLU A 95 16.65 -5.59 -11.83
N ARG A 96 15.30 -5.60 -11.82
CA ARG A 96 14.47 -4.51 -12.35
C ARG A 96 14.64 -3.22 -11.57
N LEU A 97 14.71 -3.31 -10.25
CA LEU A 97 14.92 -2.20 -9.35
C LEU A 97 16.39 -1.73 -9.28
N LYS A 98 17.33 -2.46 -9.93
CA LYS A 98 18.76 -2.14 -9.97
C LYS A 98 19.36 -1.88 -8.59
N THR A 99 19.02 -2.73 -7.63
CA THR A 99 19.46 -2.65 -6.24
C THR A 99 19.97 -4.00 -5.75
N ASP A 100 20.88 -3.98 -4.79
CA ASP A 100 21.42 -5.18 -4.14
C ASP A 100 20.52 -5.73 -3.04
N HIS A 101 19.58 -4.93 -2.54
CA HIS A 101 18.61 -5.37 -1.52
C HIS A 101 17.29 -4.62 -1.61
N ILE A 102 16.22 -5.27 -1.14
CA ILE A 102 14.88 -4.72 -0.94
C ILE A 102 14.68 -4.54 0.57
N ASP A 103 14.14 -3.39 1.00
CA ASP A 103 13.88 -3.20 2.42
C ASP A 103 12.69 -4.05 2.90
N LEU A 104 11.59 -4.11 2.15
CA LEU A 104 10.40 -4.88 2.51
C LEU A 104 9.90 -5.70 1.32
N MET A 105 9.93 -7.04 1.45
CA MET A 105 9.29 -7.95 0.50
C MET A 105 7.96 -8.44 1.05
N GLN A 106 6.89 -8.38 0.25
CA GLN A 106 5.54 -8.66 0.72
C GLN A 106 4.88 -9.81 -0.07
N LEU A 107 4.17 -10.71 0.61
CA LEU A 107 3.26 -11.66 -0.02
C LEU A 107 2.05 -10.90 -0.56
N HIS A 108 1.85 -10.88 -1.87
CA HIS A 108 0.88 -10.03 -2.55
C HIS A 108 -0.50 -10.67 -2.63
N GLY A 109 -1.52 -9.96 -2.13
CA GLY A 109 -2.91 -10.35 -2.31
C GLY A 109 -3.29 -11.66 -1.60
N LEU A 110 -2.69 -11.98 -0.47
CA LEU A 110 -2.83 -13.27 0.20
C LEU A 110 -4.12 -13.32 1.04
N THR A 111 -5.26 -13.50 0.36
CA THR A 111 -6.60 -13.54 0.97
C THR A 111 -7.39 -14.80 0.65
N ASN A 112 -7.00 -15.56 -0.38
CA ASN A 112 -7.59 -16.86 -0.69
C ASN A 112 -7.02 -17.92 0.26
N PRO A 113 -7.85 -18.72 0.98
CA PRO A 113 -7.36 -19.72 1.93
C PRO A 113 -6.44 -20.77 1.32
N ILE A 114 -6.72 -21.24 0.10
CA ILE A 114 -5.91 -22.26 -0.59
C ILE A 114 -4.53 -21.68 -0.93
N GLU A 115 -4.48 -20.48 -1.50
CA GLU A 115 -3.22 -19.80 -1.78
C GLU A 115 -2.46 -19.47 -0.49
N TRP A 116 -3.19 -19.16 0.58
CA TRP A 116 -2.61 -18.91 1.89
C TRP A 116 -1.94 -20.17 2.47
N ASP A 117 -2.63 -21.31 2.41
CA ASP A 117 -2.08 -22.59 2.88
C ASP A 117 -0.82 -22.96 2.08
N GLN A 118 -0.79 -22.72 0.76
CA GLN A 118 0.38 -22.92 -0.08
C GLN A 118 1.53 -21.98 0.28
N ALA A 119 1.26 -20.66 0.33
CA ALA A 119 2.31 -19.66 0.55
C ALA A 119 2.91 -19.71 1.96
N MET A 120 2.13 -20.12 2.96
CA MET A 120 2.53 -20.19 4.36
C MET A 120 2.97 -21.58 4.83
N GLY A 121 2.80 -22.59 3.96
CA GLY A 121 3.13 -24.00 4.24
C GLY A 121 4.59 -24.34 3.91
N GLU A 122 4.89 -25.63 4.01
CA GLU A 122 6.17 -26.22 3.59
C GLU A 122 6.40 -25.98 2.08
N ASP A 123 7.62 -25.67 1.68
CA ASP A 123 7.99 -25.28 0.30
C ASP A 123 7.18 -24.07 -0.24
N GLY A 124 6.62 -23.26 0.66
CA GLY A 124 5.85 -22.08 0.32
C GLY A 124 6.69 -20.80 0.14
N ALA A 125 6.04 -19.77 -0.39
CA ALA A 125 6.70 -18.50 -0.66
C ALA A 125 7.28 -17.84 0.61
N LEU A 126 6.66 -18.03 1.79
CA LEU A 126 7.19 -17.48 3.05
C LEU A 126 8.58 -18.02 3.37
N GLU A 127 8.86 -19.29 3.09
CA GLU A 127 10.19 -19.87 3.31
C GLU A 127 11.22 -19.22 2.38
N ALA A 128 10.89 -19.01 1.10
CA ALA A 128 11.77 -18.29 0.18
C ALA A 128 12.09 -16.86 0.66
N LEU A 129 11.10 -16.15 1.23
CA LEU A 129 11.32 -14.84 1.80
C LEU A 129 12.23 -14.88 3.05
N LYS A 130 12.08 -15.90 3.90
CA LYS A 130 12.94 -16.11 5.07
C LYS A 130 14.40 -16.36 4.67
N ASP A 131 14.62 -17.17 3.66
CA ASP A 131 15.95 -17.48 3.13
C ASP A 131 16.55 -16.22 2.47
N ALA A 132 15.82 -15.52 1.63
CA ALA A 132 16.25 -14.26 1.05
C ALA A 132 16.62 -13.21 2.11
N ARG A 133 15.91 -13.19 3.26
CA ARG A 133 16.27 -12.34 4.40
C ARG A 133 17.57 -12.78 5.05
N SER A 134 17.80 -14.07 5.22
CA SER A 134 19.06 -14.61 5.78
C SER A 134 20.26 -14.36 4.85
N GLU A 135 20.02 -14.33 3.53
CA GLU A 135 21.02 -14.00 2.49
C GLU A 135 21.26 -12.49 2.36
N GLY A 136 20.47 -11.65 3.06
CA GLY A 136 20.59 -10.18 3.00
C GLY A 136 19.97 -9.55 1.75
N LEU A 137 19.27 -10.30 0.91
CA LEU A 137 18.57 -9.82 -0.28
C LEU A 137 17.33 -9.00 0.06
N ILE A 138 16.69 -9.30 1.19
CA ILE A 138 15.59 -8.53 1.76
C ILE A 138 15.82 -8.30 3.25
N LYS A 139 15.23 -7.23 3.84
CA LYS A 139 15.37 -6.97 5.28
C LYS A 139 14.14 -7.36 6.07
N TYR A 140 12.96 -7.02 5.55
CA TYR A 140 11.68 -7.20 6.24
C TYR A 140 10.69 -7.95 5.36
N ILE A 141 9.70 -8.58 6.01
CA ILE A 141 8.69 -9.41 5.36
C ILE A 141 7.31 -8.88 5.73
N GLY A 142 6.48 -8.61 4.71
CA GLY A 142 5.10 -8.16 4.87
C GLY A 142 4.09 -9.06 4.19
N VAL A 143 2.81 -8.79 4.45
CA VAL A 143 1.69 -9.41 3.76
C VAL A 143 0.65 -8.39 3.34
N THR A 144 0.07 -8.55 2.15
CA THR A 144 -0.91 -7.61 1.61
C THR A 144 -2.18 -8.34 1.18
N GLY A 145 -3.28 -7.60 1.10
CA GLY A 145 -4.53 -8.17 0.62
C GLY A 145 -5.60 -7.14 0.30
N HIS A 146 -6.69 -7.64 -0.28
CA HIS A 146 -7.85 -6.87 -0.72
C HIS A 146 -9.15 -7.57 -0.33
N GLY A 147 -10.26 -6.84 -0.44
CA GLY A 147 -11.60 -7.37 -0.18
C GLY A 147 -12.02 -7.34 1.28
N TRP A 148 -13.18 -7.94 1.56
CA TRP A 148 -13.82 -7.85 2.87
C TRP A 148 -13.25 -8.80 3.93
N THR A 149 -12.57 -9.87 3.50
CA THR A 149 -12.02 -10.90 4.40
C THR A 149 -10.56 -10.63 4.78
N VAL A 150 -9.91 -9.63 4.19
CA VAL A 150 -8.46 -9.42 4.32
C VAL A 150 -8.01 -9.20 5.76
N ALA A 151 -8.77 -8.45 6.56
CA ALA A 151 -8.40 -8.19 7.96
C ALA A 151 -8.37 -9.47 8.80
N ALA A 152 -9.35 -10.36 8.61
CA ALA A 152 -9.37 -11.67 9.27
C ALA A 152 -8.24 -12.59 8.76
N MET A 153 -7.96 -12.58 7.46
CA MET A 153 -6.85 -13.36 6.88
C MET A 153 -5.48 -12.85 7.36
N HIS A 154 -5.32 -11.54 7.51
CA HIS A 154 -4.08 -10.99 8.08
C HIS A 154 -3.93 -11.32 9.56
N GLN A 155 -5.02 -11.37 10.34
CA GLN A 155 -4.95 -11.87 11.71
C GLN A 155 -4.43 -13.32 11.74
N LYS A 156 -5.00 -14.22 10.91
CA LYS A 156 -4.52 -15.61 10.76
C LYS A 156 -3.03 -15.65 10.36
N SER A 157 -2.60 -14.78 9.45
CA SER A 157 -1.20 -14.72 9.00
C SER A 157 -0.25 -14.31 10.12
N ILE A 158 -0.62 -13.29 10.92
CA ILE A 158 0.19 -12.78 12.05
C ILE A 158 0.27 -13.80 13.20
N GLU A 159 -0.75 -14.63 13.37
CA GLU A 159 -0.75 -15.72 14.37
C GLU A 159 0.25 -16.81 14.01
N GLN A 160 0.46 -17.08 12.71
CA GLN A 160 1.42 -18.07 12.23
C GLN A 160 2.84 -17.54 12.09
N TYR A 161 3.01 -16.28 11.69
CA TYR A 161 4.32 -15.68 11.44
C TYR A 161 4.37 -14.21 11.87
N SER A 162 5.51 -13.79 12.45
CA SER A 162 5.73 -12.39 12.84
C SER A 162 6.11 -11.55 11.62
N PHE A 163 5.11 -11.07 10.88
CA PHE A 163 5.31 -10.10 9.80
C PHE A 163 5.76 -8.75 10.35
N ASP A 164 6.55 -8.01 9.56
CA ASP A 164 6.99 -6.64 9.88
C ASP A 164 5.94 -5.60 9.47
N SER A 165 5.12 -5.93 8.46
CA SER A 165 4.01 -5.07 8.01
C SER A 165 2.84 -5.86 7.45
N ILE A 166 1.65 -5.25 7.51
CA ILE A 166 0.47 -5.66 6.75
C ILE A 166 -0.02 -4.50 5.87
N LEU A 167 -0.69 -4.83 4.76
CA LEU A 167 -1.37 -3.85 3.92
C LEU A 167 -2.79 -4.32 3.60
N LEU A 168 -3.79 -3.45 3.87
CA LEU A 168 -5.20 -3.75 3.67
C LEU A 168 -6.00 -2.48 3.34
N PRO A 169 -7.18 -2.59 2.70
CA PRO A 169 -8.01 -1.42 2.41
C PRO A 169 -8.59 -0.80 3.68
N TRP A 170 -8.64 0.54 3.72
CA TRP A 170 -9.36 1.29 4.74
C TRP A 170 -9.80 2.65 4.21
N ASN A 171 -11.10 2.93 4.29
CA ASN A 171 -11.71 4.21 3.96
C ASN A 171 -13.03 4.40 4.70
N TRP A 172 -13.63 5.57 4.57
CA TRP A 172 -14.90 5.91 5.22
C TRP A 172 -16.02 4.90 4.93
N PHE A 173 -16.25 4.56 3.65
CA PHE A 173 -17.30 3.61 3.27
C PHE A 173 -17.08 2.23 3.89
N MET A 174 -15.85 1.73 3.90
CA MET A 174 -15.51 0.44 4.50
C MET A 174 -15.66 0.43 6.01
N SER A 175 -15.47 1.57 6.69
CA SER A 175 -15.64 1.70 8.14
C SER A 175 -17.10 1.54 8.60
N LYS A 176 -18.06 1.64 7.67
CA LYS A 176 -19.51 1.48 7.92
C LYS A 176 -20.03 0.08 7.56
N HIS A 177 -19.18 -0.78 7.00
CA HIS A 177 -19.57 -2.14 6.65
C HIS A 177 -19.88 -2.99 7.91
N ARG A 178 -20.85 -3.91 7.80
CA ARG A 178 -21.35 -4.67 8.93
C ARG A 178 -20.29 -5.42 9.77
N ASN A 179 -19.27 -6.01 9.11
CA ASN A 179 -18.28 -6.87 9.77
C ASN A 179 -16.86 -6.32 9.68
N TYR A 180 -16.50 -5.69 8.57
CA TYR A 180 -15.13 -5.29 8.27
C TYR A 180 -14.48 -4.37 9.32
N PRO A 181 -15.17 -3.34 9.87
CA PRO A 181 -14.57 -2.46 10.89
C PRO A 181 -14.14 -3.22 12.15
N ARG A 182 -14.93 -4.19 12.59
CA ARG A 182 -14.59 -5.02 13.75
C ARG A 182 -13.30 -5.81 13.48
N ASP A 183 -13.21 -6.46 12.33
CA ASP A 183 -12.05 -7.28 11.97
C ASP A 183 -10.81 -6.40 11.73
N PHE A 184 -11.00 -5.21 11.15
CA PHE A 184 -9.95 -4.19 11.02
C PHE A 184 -9.43 -3.72 12.39
N GLN A 185 -10.30 -3.40 13.34
CA GLN A 185 -9.89 -2.98 14.68
C GLN A 185 -9.17 -4.10 15.45
N ASN A 186 -9.60 -5.35 15.27
CA ASN A 186 -8.94 -6.50 15.88
C ASN A 186 -7.50 -6.67 15.34
N VAL A 187 -7.31 -6.64 14.02
CA VAL A 187 -5.98 -6.76 13.42
C VAL A 187 -5.11 -5.55 13.76
N LEU A 188 -5.67 -4.34 13.79
CA LEU A 188 -4.94 -3.13 14.18
C LEU A 188 -4.41 -3.23 15.62
N LYS A 189 -5.25 -3.66 16.56
CA LYS A 189 -4.86 -3.90 17.96
C LYS A 189 -3.75 -4.95 18.06
N LEU A 190 -3.86 -6.05 17.30
CA LEU A 190 -2.84 -7.09 17.24
C LEU A 190 -1.50 -6.54 16.71
N CYS A 191 -1.56 -5.77 15.62
CA CYS A 191 -0.38 -5.11 15.04
C CYS A 191 0.27 -4.14 16.02
N LYS A 192 -0.50 -3.34 16.72
CA LYS A 192 0.01 -2.42 17.76
C LYS A 192 0.74 -3.16 18.86
N ASN A 193 0.17 -4.25 19.37
CA ASN A 193 0.78 -5.07 20.43
C ASN A 193 2.09 -5.74 19.98
N LYS A 194 2.21 -6.06 18.70
CA LYS A 194 3.39 -6.73 18.11
C LYS A 194 4.34 -5.76 17.40
N ASN A 195 4.04 -4.44 17.39
CA ASN A 195 4.77 -3.41 16.65
C ASN A 195 4.90 -3.71 15.14
N ILE A 196 3.83 -4.22 14.53
CA ILE A 196 3.72 -4.46 13.09
C ILE A 196 3.18 -3.18 12.42
N ALA A 197 3.81 -2.73 11.33
CA ALA A 197 3.34 -1.57 10.60
C ALA A 197 2.03 -1.89 9.83
N VAL A 198 1.07 -0.96 9.85
CA VAL A 198 -0.21 -1.12 9.15
C VAL A 198 -0.28 -0.10 8.02
N GLN A 199 -0.20 -0.59 6.79
CA GLN A 199 -0.37 0.20 5.58
C GLN A 199 -1.83 0.11 5.12
N THR A 200 -2.41 1.23 4.71
CA THR A 200 -3.78 1.25 4.21
C THR A 200 -3.85 1.76 2.79
N ILE A 201 -4.73 1.17 2.00
CA ILE A 201 -5.02 1.55 0.61
C ILE A 201 -6.48 1.94 0.47
N LYS A 202 -6.83 2.54 -0.67
CA LYS A 202 -8.20 2.90 -1.06
C LYS A 202 -8.78 4.09 -0.29
N ALA A 203 -7.96 4.89 0.38
CA ALA A 203 -8.40 6.07 1.13
C ALA A 203 -9.28 7.02 0.30
N VAL A 204 -8.89 7.26 -0.96
CA VAL A 204 -9.59 8.16 -1.88
C VAL A 204 -10.42 7.41 -2.94
N ALA A 205 -10.87 6.19 -2.64
CA ALA A 205 -11.76 5.45 -3.53
C ALA A 205 -13.19 6.00 -3.43
N LYS A 206 -13.78 6.32 -4.60
CA LYS A 206 -15.17 6.77 -4.71
C LYS A 206 -16.13 5.58 -4.87
N GLY A 207 -15.85 4.68 -5.82
CA GLY A 207 -16.73 3.55 -6.12
C GLY A 207 -16.36 2.83 -7.41
N PRO A 208 -17.15 1.88 -7.88
CA PRO A 208 -16.92 1.22 -9.15
C PRO A 208 -17.22 2.15 -10.33
N TYR A 209 -16.59 1.92 -11.48
CA TYR A 209 -17.05 2.53 -12.72
C TYR A 209 -18.41 1.93 -13.10
N ALA A 210 -19.37 2.79 -13.46
CA ALA A 210 -20.63 2.32 -14.02
C ALA A 210 -20.41 1.63 -15.38
N ALA A 211 -21.29 0.71 -15.73
CA ALA A 211 -21.23 0.04 -17.03
C ALA A 211 -21.29 1.07 -18.17
N GLY A 212 -20.33 1.01 -19.10
CA GLY A 212 -20.22 1.93 -20.24
C GLY A 212 -19.59 3.29 -19.91
N MET A 213 -19.20 3.56 -18.68
CA MET A 213 -18.50 4.78 -18.32
C MET A 213 -17.04 4.74 -18.82
N GLU A 214 -16.59 5.82 -19.43
CA GLU A 214 -15.18 6.00 -19.80
C GLU A 214 -14.30 6.09 -18.56
N LYS A 215 -13.22 5.32 -18.55
CA LYS A 215 -12.24 5.37 -17.47
C LYS A 215 -11.30 6.55 -17.68
N LYS A 216 -11.44 7.57 -16.85
CA LYS A 216 -10.58 8.76 -16.87
C LYS A 216 -9.30 8.61 -16.03
N HIS A 217 -9.24 7.62 -15.15
CA HIS A 217 -8.17 7.37 -14.19
C HIS A 217 -7.61 5.96 -14.33
N ALA A 218 -6.35 5.79 -13.97
CA ALA A 218 -5.65 4.53 -14.09
C ALA A 218 -6.21 3.38 -13.21
N PRO A 219 -6.72 3.60 -11.98
CA PRO A 219 -7.26 2.53 -11.15
C PRO A 219 -8.49 1.84 -11.78
N TRP A 220 -8.71 0.58 -11.41
CA TRP A 220 -9.90 -0.19 -11.81
C TRP A 220 -11.22 0.29 -11.17
N TYR A 221 -11.13 1.18 -10.19
CA TYR A 221 -12.24 1.87 -9.51
C TYR A 221 -12.14 3.38 -9.74
N GLN A 222 -13.24 4.10 -9.60
CA GLN A 222 -13.24 5.55 -9.62
C GLN A 222 -12.57 6.11 -8.36
N PRO A 223 -11.54 6.97 -8.46
CA PRO A 223 -11.07 7.76 -7.35
C PRO A 223 -11.95 9.01 -7.13
N LEU A 224 -11.80 9.63 -5.96
CA LEU A 224 -12.07 11.06 -5.79
C LEU A 224 -11.01 11.82 -6.59
N ASP A 225 -11.40 12.91 -7.26
CA ASP A 225 -10.55 13.66 -8.18
C ASP A 225 -10.57 15.19 -7.95
N ASP A 226 -11.24 15.64 -6.88
CA ASP A 226 -11.24 17.03 -6.44
C ASP A 226 -10.53 17.20 -5.09
N GLN A 227 -9.84 18.35 -4.92
CA GLN A 227 -9.01 18.63 -3.75
C GLN A 227 -9.78 18.57 -2.44
N TYR A 228 -11.04 19.07 -2.40
CA TYR A 228 -11.83 19.08 -1.17
C TYR A 228 -12.16 17.67 -0.67
N SER A 229 -12.65 16.82 -1.57
CA SER A 229 -13.02 15.45 -1.23
C SER A 229 -11.79 14.60 -0.85
N ILE A 230 -10.67 14.81 -1.54
CA ILE A 230 -9.39 14.17 -1.23
C ILE A 230 -8.88 14.64 0.13
N GLN A 231 -8.92 15.96 0.42
CA GLN A 231 -8.51 16.50 1.72
C GLN A 231 -9.28 15.85 2.86
N LYS A 232 -10.62 15.80 2.79
CA LYS A 232 -11.46 15.18 3.82
C LYS A 232 -11.12 13.69 4.01
N SER A 233 -10.91 12.95 2.93
CA SER A 233 -10.58 11.52 2.99
C SER A 233 -9.18 11.27 3.55
N VAL A 234 -8.20 12.10 3.20
CA VAL A 234 -6.83 12.03 3.72
C VAL A 234 -6.80 12.43 5.20
N ASP A 235 -7.50 13.51 5.58
CA ASP A 235 -7.63 13.92 6.98
C ASP A 235 -8.25 12.80 7.82
N TRP A 236 -9.31 12.17 7.32
CA TRP A 236 -9.97 11.07 8.03
C TRP A 236 -9.04 9.87 8.26
N VAL A 237 -8.27 9.46 7.23
CA VAL A 237 -7.35 8.31 7.33
C VAL A 237 -6.13 8.65 8.16
N LEU A 238 -5.42 9.76 7.90
CA LEU A 238 -4.12 10.05 8.50
C LEU A 238 -4.20 10.59 9.94
N ASN A 239 -5.39 10.96 10.43
CA ASN A 239 -5.58 11.22 11.86
C ASN A 239 -5.57 9.95 12.70
N HIS A 240 -5.72 8.77 12.10
CA HIS A 240 -5.37 7.50 12.73
C HIS A 240 -3.84 7.33 12.76
N LYS A 241 -3.21 7.63 13.89
CA LYS A 241 -1.74 7.68 14.00
C LYS A 241 -1.04 6.31 13.92
N ASP A 242 -1.79 5.22 14.03
CA ASP A 242 -1.28 3.84 13.97
C ASP A 242 -1.25 3.26 12.55
N ILE A 243 -1.64 4.02 11.51
CA ILE A 243 -1.68 3.57 10.12
C ILE A 243 -0.95 4.50 9.16
N PHE A 244 -0.56 3.96 8.00
CA PHE A 244 0.03 4.67 6.87
C PHE A 244 -0.94 4.66 5.69
N LEU A 245 -0.91 5.69 4.86
CA LEU A 245 -1.70 5.80 3.64
C LEU A 245 -0.80 5.50 2.44
N ASN A 246 -1.03 4.39 1.73
CA ASN A 246 -0.43 4.17 0.43
C ASN A 246 -1.24 4.94 -0.63
N SER A 247 -0.59 5.81 -1.38
CA SER A 247 -1.24 6.59 -2.43
C SER A 247 -1.82 5.68 -3.52
N LEU A 248 -2.83 6.20 -4.23
CA LEU A 248 -3.45 5.42 -5.30
C LEU A 248 -2.55 5.37 -6.55
N GLY A 249 -2.88 4.43 -7.45
CA GLY A 249 -2.15 4.19 -8.69
C GLY A 249 -2.52 5.16 -9.83
N ASP A 250 -2.43 6.49 -9.60
CA ASP A 250 -2.69 7.51 -10.63
C ASP A 250 -1.77 8.73 -10.41
N VAL A 251 -0.97 9.05 -11.43
CA VAL A 251 0.02 10.15 -11.37
C VAL A 251 -0.63 11.53 -11.31
N ASN A 252 -1.87 11.67 -11.83
CA ASN A 252 -2.56 12.96 -11.84
C ASN A 252 -3.25 13.27 -10.50
N ILE A 253 -3.62 12.22 -9.74
CA ILE A 253 -4.24 12.36 -8.42
C ILE A 253 -3.20 12.44 -7.31
N LEU A 254 -2.01 11.87 -7.53
CA LEU A 254 -0.94 11.87 -6.54
C LEU A 254 -0.62 13.26 -5.96
N PRO A 255 -0.45 14.34 -6.77
CA PRO A 255 -0.19 15.68 -6.24
C PRO A 255 -1.25 16.16 -5.24
N LEU A 256 -2.53 15.88 -5.53
CA LEU A 256 -3.65 16.27 -4.66
C LEU A 256 -3.61 15.55 -3.31
N VAL A 257 -3.23 14.27 -3.31
CA VAL A 257 -3.05 13.47 -2.07
C VAL A 257 -1.86 14.00 -1.26
N LEU A 258 -0.73 14.30 -1.91
CA LEU A 258 0.46 14.82 -1.24
C LEU A 258 0.20 16.22 -0.66
N GLU A 259 -0.50 17.09 -1.39
CA GLU A 259 -0.92 18.40 -0.90
C GLU A 259 -1.84 18.26 0.33
N ALA A 260 -2.86 17.40 0.27
CA ALA A 260 -3.75 17.14 1.39
C ALA A 260 -2.99 16.64 2.63
N ALA A 261 -2.06 15.70 2.44
CA ALA A 261 -1.28 15.15 3.55
C ALA A 261 -0.27 16.14 4.14
N SER A 262 0.28 17.05 3.32
CA SER A 262 1.19 18.11 3.79
C SER A 262 0.45 19.22 4.57
N ASN A 263 -0.84 19.38 4.30
CA ASN A 263 -1.75 20.31 4.97
C ASN A 263 -2.78 19.59 5.86
N LEU A 264 -2.33 18.52 6.55
CA LEU A 264 -3.22 17.68 7.35
C LEU A 264 -4.02 18.50 8.36
N GLY A 265 -5.35 18.47 8.21
CA GLY A 265 -6.31 19.14 9.07
C GLY A 265 -6.71 18.30 10.29
N SER A 266 -7.67 18.81 11.06
CA SER A 266 -8.34 18.04 12.10
C SER A 266 -9.15 16.89 11.47
N PRO A 267 -9.37 15.78 12.19
CA PRO A 267 -10.22 14.71 11.67
C PRO A 267 -11.63 15.26 11.42
N PRO A 268 -12.19 15.03 10.23
CA PRO A 268 -13.57 15.42 9.94
C PRO A 268 -14.55 14.66 10.84
N SER A 269 -15.67 15.29 11.17
CA SER A 269 -16.73 14.63 11.94
C SER A 269 -17.46 13.57 11.10
N ASP A 270 -18.21 12.70 11.78
CA ASP A 270 -19.04 11.69 11.09
C ASP A 270 -20.12 12.36 10.21
N GLU A 271 -20.64 13.53 10.61
CA GLU A 271 -21.61 14.31 9.82
C GLU A 271 -20.95 14.81 8.52
N GLU A 272 -19.76 15.40 8.61
CA GLU A 272 -19.01 15.88 7.43
C GLU A 272 -18.69 14.73 6.47
N MET A 273 -18.31 13.57 6.99
CA MET A 273 -18.02 12.39 6.15
C MET A 273 -19.28 11.76 5.55
N ASN A 274 -20.43 11.80 6.25
CA ASN A 274 -21.73 11.39 5.70
C ASN A 274 -22.18 12.36 4.59
N GLU A 275 -21.99 13.65 4.74
CA GLU A 275 -22.26 14.64 3.70
C GLU A 275 -21.38 14.39 2.47
N LEU A 276 -20.08 14.13 2.67
CA LEU A 276 -19.16 13.77 1.59
C LEU A 276 -19.62 12.50 0.86
N GLU A 277 -19.98 11.45 1.60
CA GLU A 277 -20.47 10.19 1.04
C GLU A 277 -21.70 10.41 0.14
N ASN A 278 -22.69 11.15 0.65
CA ASN A 278 -23.90 11.45 -0.11
C ASN A 278 -23.63 12.31 -1.34
N LYS A 279 -22.81 13.35 -1.20
CA LYS A 279 -22.48 14.30 -2.28
C LYS A 279 -21.69 13.60 -3.40
N MET A 280 -20.72 12.79 -3.05
CA MET A 280 -19.84 12.13 -4.01
C MET A 280 -20.38 10.77 -4.48
N GLY A 281 -21.40 10.22 -3.81
CA GLY A 281 -21.92 8.88 -4.09
C GLY A 281 -20.89 7.80 -3.78
N LEU A 282 -20.26 7.84 -2.58
CA LEU A 282 -19.29 6.82 -2.21
C LEU A 282 -19.95 5.45 -2.14
N ALA A 283 -19.30 4.45 -2.70
CA ALA A 283 -19.84 3.11 -2.83
C ALA A 283 -18.75 2.03 -2.67
N SER A 284 -19.22 0.79 -2.43
CA SER A 284 -18.31 -0.36 -2.37
C SER A 284 -17.56 -0.55 -3.69
N ILE A 285 -16.25 -0.68 -3.61
CA ILE A 285 -15.41 -1.10 -4.73
C ILE A 285 -15.20 -2.62 -4.76
N PHE A 286 -15.59 -3.31 -3.72
CA PHE A 286 -15.60 -4.77 -3.65
C PHE A 286 -17.03 -5.29 -3.77
N GLY A 287 -17.23 -6.41 -4.46
CA GLY A 287 -18.54 -7.06 -4.54
C GLY A 287 -19.12 -7.35 -3.14
N VAL A 288 -20.43 -7.47 -3.06
CA VAL A 288 -21.18 -7.75 -1.79
C VAL A 288 -21.04 -9.22 -1.47
#